data_81043f23d05ce829818f7988abd46a75
#
_entry.id   81043f23d05ce829818f7988abd46a75
#
_cell.length_a   1.000
_cell.length_b   1.000
_cell.length_c   1.000
_cell.angle_alpha   90.00
_cell.angle_beta   90.00
_cell.angle_gamma   90.00
#
_symmetry.space_group_name_H-M   'P 1'
#
loop_
_entity.id
_entity.type
_entity.pdbx_description
1 polymer ?
#
loop_
_entity_poly.entity_id
_entity_poly.type
_entity_poly.pdbx_seq_one_letter_code
_entity_poly.pdbx_strand_id
1 'polypeptide(L)'
;MESGYNISNRKRFAKITGGSMNNSMKKNIRHFFLLAALAAGTIHLVNRFIDMTAEMKNILKTESGSYYHWKNGSIFYTKRGSGSPLLLIHELNPISSSYEWCRLVKKLEKHYTVYTIDLLGCGRSDKPYLTYTNYLYVQLLTDFIHDVIGERPDVVTTGNSISFAVLAQNMNPNLLASITAINPPAMSSFDRTPDKYSSVKKTLLELPILGTFLYNVRTHESNIQRTLQKTYFSRPQLVSSKMLDAYYEASHMGKSHGKYLMASIEGHYTDNAIGHAVKKLTIPLYIIESRSMKDAVTIADSYAHKNATVETAYISNAGLT
;
A
#
# COMPACT_ATOMS: atom_id res chain seq x y z
N MET A 1 -37.61 50.91 43.78
CA MET A 1 -36.37 51.47 43.11
C MET A 1 -36.02 50.58 41.95
N GLU A 2 -36.47 51.01 40.80
CA GLU A 2 -36.30 50.26 39.53
C GLU A 2 -34.93 50.55 38.89
N SER A 3 -34.24 49.50 38.57
CA SER A 3 -32.97 49.58 37.86
C SER A 3 -33.25 49.58 36.35
N GLY A 4 -33.06 50.76 35.72
CA GLY A 4 -33.11 50.89 34.27
C GLY A 4 -31.96 50.21 33.57
N TYR A 5 -32.21 49.05 32.97
CA TYR A 5 -31.22 48.36 32.11
C TYR A 5 -31.22 48.97 30.70
N ASN A 6 -30.09 49.49 30.36
CA ASN A 6 -29.77 50.34 29.20
C ASN A 6 -29.95 49.63 27.85
N ILE A 7 -30.99 49.97 27.10
CA ILE A 7 -31.35 49.47 25.75
C ILE A 7 -30.34 49.94 24.66
N SER A 8 -29.38 50.81 25.00
CA SER A 8 -28.43 51.39 24.07
C SER A 8 -27.36 50.42 23.55
N ASN A 9 -27.02 49.36 24.27
CA ASN A 9 -25.96 48.47 23.87
C ASN A 9 -26.38 47.34 22.88
N ARG A 10 -27.66 47.08 22.71
CA ARG A 10 -28.14 46.08 21.71
C ARG A 10 -28.07 46.57 20.27
N LYS A 11 -28.11 47.89 20.03
CA LYS A 11 -28.04 48.45 18.68
C LYS A 11 -26.62 48.60 18.12
N ARG A 12 -25.57 48.48 18.96
CA ARG A 12 -24.18 48.55 18.51
C ARG A 12 -23.64 47.19 18.00
N PHE A 13 -24.12 46.08 18.52
CA PHE A 13 -23.72 44.75 18.08
C PHE A 13 -24.38 44.31 16.76
N ALA A 14 -25.55 44.79 16.41
CA ALA A 14 -26.26 44.46 15.18
C ALA A 14 -25.68 45.17 13.91
N LYS A 15 -24.75 46.11 14.07
CA LYS A 15 -24.20 46.91 12.95
C LYS A 15 -22.86 46.37 12.42
N ILE A 16 -22.30 45.28 13.01
CA ILE A 16 -21.00 44.74 12.61
C ILE A 16 -21.14 43.53 11.67
N THR A 17 -22.35 42.94 11.52
CA THR A 17 -22.56 41.76 10.67
C THR A 17 -23.33 42.01 9.37
N GLY A 18 -23.64 43.26 9.04
CA GLY A 18 -24.43 43.63 7.85
C GLY A 18 -23.67 44.43 6.80
N GLY A 19 -22.38 44.19 6.64
CA GLY A 19 -21.63 44.75 5.50
C GLY A 19 -22.13 44.14 4.19
N SER A 20 -23.02 44.82 3.46
CA SER A 20 -23.41 44.44 2.08
C SER A 20 -22.16 44.30 1.24
N MET A 21 -21.83 43.04 0.85
CA MET A 21 -20.71 42.77 -0.05
C MET A 21 -20.86 43.61 -1.32
N ASN A 22 -19.82 44.36 -1.66
CA ASN A 22 -19.77 45.17 -2.86
C ASN A 22 -20.01 44.30 -4.12
N ASN A 23 -20.77 44.81 -5.11
CA ASN A 23 -21.10 44.10 -6.36
C ASN A 23 -19.84 43.59 -7.09
N SER A 24 -18.74 44.31 -7.02
CA SER A 24 -17.43 43.89 -7.55
C SER A 24 -16.93 42.63 -6.84
N MET A 25 -17.02 42.56 -5.51
CA MET A 25 -16.58 41.40 -4.71
C MET A 25 -17.48 40.18 -4.99
N LYS A 26 -18.79 40.35 -5.12
CA LYS A 26 -19.73 39.29 -5.52
C LYS A 26 -19.39 38.73 -6.91
N LYS A 27 -19.08 39.62 -7.87
CA LYS A 27 -18.65 39.22 -9.23
C LYS A 27 -17.35 38.42 -9.20
N ASN A 28 -16.34 38.85 -8.46
CA ASN A 28 -15.06 38.18 -8.33
C ASN A 28 -15.20 36.80 -7.67
N ILE A 29 -16.02 36.70 -6.62
CA ILE A 29 -16.31 35.41 -5.96
C ILE A 29 -17.01 34.45 -6.94
N ARG A 30 -18.00 34.93 -7.72
CA ARG A 30 -18.67 34.10 -8.72
C ARG A 30 -17.70 33.61 -9.81
N HIS A 31 -16.81 34.47 -10.29
CA HIS A 31 -15.79 34.08 -11.27
C HIS A 31 -14.80 33.05 -10.66
N PHE A 32 -14.40 33.26 -9.42
CA PHE A 32 -13.55 32.28 -8.70
C PHE A 32 -14.21 30.89 -8.63
N PHE A 33 -15.47 30.81 -8.19
CA PHE A 33 -16.22 29.56 -8.15
C PHE A 33 -16.42 28.93 -9.52
N LEU A 34 -16.67 29.74 -10.56
CA LEU A 34 -16.77 29.23 -11.92
C LEU A 34 -15.45 28.60 -12.40
N LEU A 35 -14.34 29.30 -12.20
CA LEU A 35 -13.02 28.79 -12.56
C LEU A 35 -12.65 27.54 -11.76
N ALA A 36 -12.95 27.51 -10.47
CA ALA A 36 -12.74 26.34 -9.61
C ALA A 36 -13.57 25.13 -10.08
N ALA A 37 -14.83 25.35 -10.46
CA ALA A 37 -15.70 24.32 -10.99
C ALA A 37 -15.21 23.77 -12.34
N LEU A 38 -14.75 24.65 -13.24
CA LEU A 38 -14.15 24.26 -14.51
C LEU A 38 -12.87 23.45 -14.30
N ALA A 39 -11.99 23.91 -13.42
CA ALA A 39 -10.76 23.18 -13.08
C ALA A 39 -11.08 21.78 -12.49
N ALA A 40 -12.02 21.70 -11.55
CA ALA A 40 -12.46 20.43 -10.98
C ALA A 40 -13.06 19.48 -12.02
N GLY A 41 -13.87 20.01 -12.94
CA GLY A 41 -14.45 19.27 -14.08
C GLY A 41 -13.35 18.72 -15.00
N THR A 42 -12.37 19.55 -15.35
CA THR A 42 -11.24 19.14 -16.20
C THR A 42 -10.42 18.04 -15.51
N ILE A 43 -10.07 18.23 -14.23
CA ILE A 43 -9.32 17.22 -13.46
C ILE A 43 -10.12 15.91 -13.38
N HIS A 44 -11.42 15.97 -13.17
CA HIS A 44 -12.28 14.78 -13.14
C HIS A 44 -12.25 14.03 -14.47
N LEU A 45 -12.35 14.73 -15.59
CA LEU A 45 -12.28 14.12 -16.94
C LEU A 45 -10.91 13.47 -17.18
N VAL A 46 -9.82 14.14 -16.79
CA VAL A 46 -8.46 13.57 -16.89
C VAL A 46 -8.33 12.31 -16.05
N ASN A 47 -8.79 12.32 -14.80
CA ASN A 47 -8.78 11.14 -13.93
C ASN A 47 -9.55 9.97 -14.58
N ARG A 48 -10.74 10.23 -15.11
CA ARG A 48 -11.56 9.21 -15.80
C ARG A 48 -10.86 8.65 -17.05
N PHE A 49 -10.19 9.50 -17.81
CA PHE A 49 -9.44 9.06 -18.98
C PHE A 49 -8.26 8.16 -18.58
N ILE A 50 -7.51 8.51 -17.53
CA ILE A 50 -6.42 7.70 -17.00
C ILE A 50 -6.93 6.33 -16.56
N ASP A 51 -7.98 6.27 -15.74
CA ASP A 51 -8.57 5.02 -15.27
C ASP A 51 -9.01 4.11 -16.43
N MET A 52 -9.62 4.67 -17.47
CA MET A 52 -10.08 3.92 -18.63
C MET A 52 -8.91 3.36 -19.47
N THR A 53 -7.86 4.15 -19.66
CA THR A 53 -6.74 3.77 -20.52
C THR A 53 -5.76 2.84 -19.82
N ALA A 54 -5.60 2.95 -18.51
CA ALA A 54 -4.67 2.13 -17.72
C ALA A 54 -5.00 0.63 -17.77
N GLU A 55 -6.27 0.27 -17.85
CA GLU A 55 -6.71 -1.13 -17.90
C GLU A 55 -6.81 -1.70 -19.33
N MET A 56 -6.51 -0.92 -20.39
CA MET A 56 -6.69 -1.37 -21.76
C MET A 56 -5.75 -2.52 -22.18
N LYS A 57 -4.58 -2.59 -21.58
CA LYS A 57 -3.58 -3.63 -21.92
C LYS A 57 -3.92 -5.00 -21.31
N ASN A 58 -4.78 -5.06 -20.29
CA ASN A 58 -5.32 -6.27 -19.66
C ASN A 58 -4.25 -7.31 -19.25
N ILE A 59 -3.06 -6.88 -18.84
CA ILE A 59 -1.95 -7.77 -18.52
C ILE A 59 -2.26 -8.63 -17.30
N LEU A 60 -2.82 -8.00 -16.26
CA LEU A 60 -3.16 -8.70 -15.03
C LEU A 60 -4.42 -9.57 -15.18
N LYS A 61 -5.36 -9.18 -16.04
CA LYS A 61 -6.61 -9.92 -16.27
C LYS A 61 -6.41 -11.22 -17.06
N THR A 62 -5.25 -11.40 -17.71
CA THR A 62 -4.95 -12.63 -18.45
C THR A 62 -4.56 -13.80 -17.54
N GLU A 63 -4.20 -13.55 -16.31
CA GLU A 63 -3.88 -14.59 -15.34
C GLU A 63 -5.15 -15.11 -14.67
N SER A 64 -5.40 -16.43 -14.78
CA SER A 64 -6.50 -17.10 -14.08
C SER A 64 -6.20 -17.23 -12.60
N GLY A 65 -7.16 -16.88 -11.76
CA GLY A 65 -7.08 -17.00 -10.31
C GLY A 65 -8.46 -17.11 -9.70
N SER A 66 -8.53 -17.08 -8.39
CA SER A 66 -9.75 -17.15 -7.60
C SER A 66 -9.88 -15.93 -6.68
N TYR A 67 -11.07 -15.74 -6.14
CA TYR A 67 -11.32 -14.68 -5.16
C TYR A 67 -11.72 -15.31 -3.82
N TYR A 68 -11.03 -14.92 -2.77
CA TYR A 68 -11.41 -15.18 -1.39
C TYR A 68 -12.27 -14.02 -0.88
N HIS A 69 -13.54 -14.31 -0.56
CA HIS A 69 -14.47 -13.31 -0.06
C HIS A 69 -14.22 -13.06 1.42
N TRP A 70 -13.35 -12.11 1.69
CA TRP A 70 -12.99 -11.69 3.05
C TRP A 70 -13.92 -10.56 3.54
N LYS A 71 -14.05 -10.40 4.85
CA LYS A 71 -14.96 -9.40 5.48
C LYS A 71 -14.80 -7.95 4.99
N ASN A 72 -13.61 -7.56 4.52
CA ASN A 72 -13.35 -6.19 4.05
C ASN A 72 -13.20 -6.09 2.53
N GLY A 73 -13.47 -7.14 1.78
CA GLY A 73 -13.43 -7.15 0.32
C GLY A 73 -12.92 -8.46 -0.27
N SER A 74 -13.06 -8.61 -1.57
CA SER A 74 -12.62 -9.79 -2.30
C SER A 74 -11.11 -9.72 -2.55
N ILE A 75 -10.41 -10.78 -2.22
CA ILE A 75 -8.96 -10.92 -2.30
C ILE A 75 -8.64 -11.87 -3.45
N PHE A 76 -7.95 -11.36 -4.46
CA PHE A 76 -7.48 -12.18 -5.56
C PHE A 76 -6.28 -13.02 -5.14
N TYR A 77 -6.30 -14.30 -5.53
CA TYR A 77 -5.17 -15.20 -5.32
C TYR A 77 -5.05 -16.22 -6.45
N THR A 78 -3.87 -16.82 -6.59
CA THR A 78 -3.65 -17.98 -7.45
C THR A 78 -3.16 -19.16 -6.62
N LYS A 79 -3.46 -20.38 -7.08
CA LYS A 79 -2.94 -21.64 -6.53
C LYS A 79 -2.39 -22.46 -7.66
N ARG A 80 -1.11 -22.86 -7.60
CA ARG A 80 -0.43 -23.60 -8.67
C ARG A 80 0.50 -24.67 -8.09
N GLY A 81 0.68 -25.76 -8.83
CA GLY A 81 1.58 -26.84 -8.44
C GLY A 81 1.01 -27.79 -7.39
N SER A 82 1.86 -28.62 -6.83
CA SER A 82 1.56 -29.59 -5.77
C SER A 82 2.77 -29.80 -4.87
N GLY A 83 2.52 -30.12 -3.60
CA GLY A 83 3.54 -30.25 -2.56
C GLY A 83 3.24 -29.38 -1.35
N SER A 84 4.25 -29.14 -0.50
CA SER A 84 4.09 -28.28 0.67
C SER A 84 3.63 -26.86 0.30
N PRO A 85 2.76 -26.24 1.12
CA PRO A 85 2.21 -24.93 0.81
C PRO A 85 3.29 -23.84 0.93
N LEU A 86 3.35 -22.98 -0.07
CA LEU A 86 4.23 -21.82 -0.14
C LEU A 86 3.40 -20.58 -0.51
N LEU A 87 3.36 -19.59 0.38
CA LEU A 87 2.63 -18.35 0.14
C LEU A 87 3.60 -17.21 -0.21
N LEU A 88 3.40 -16.61 -1.37
CA LEU A 88 4.19 -15.48 -1.86
C LEU A 88 3.39 -14.18 -1.69
N ILE A 89 3.95 -13.23 -0.95
CA ILE A 89 3.32 -11.95 -0.59
C ILE A 89 4.16 -10.82 -1.18
N HIS A 90 3.59 -10.07 -2.11
CA HIS A 90 4.25 -8.94 -2.76
C HIS A 90 4.44 -7.75 -1.81
N GLU A 91 5.28 -6.78 -2.19
CA GLU A 91 5.48 -5.52 -1.48
C GLU A 91 4.15 -4.80 -1.20
N LEU A 92 3.97 -4.29 0.02
CA LEU A 92 2.81 -3.49 0.39
C LEU A 92 2.89 -2.08 -0.23
N ASN A 93 2.49 -2.00 -1.48
CA ASN A 93 2.49 -0.77 -2.26
C ASN A 93 1.31 -0.77 -3.25
N PRO A 94 0.58 0.34 -3.44
CA PRO A 94 -0.54 0.42 -4.39
C PRO A 94 -0.20 0.06 -5.84
N ILE A 95 1.08 0.16 -6.24
CA ILE A 95 1.54 -0.22 -7.58
C ILE A 95 1.85 -1.72 -7.70
N SER A 96 1.95 -2.44 -6.58
CA SER A 96 2.36 -3.85 -6.55
C SER A 96 1.17 -4.80 -6.68
N SER A 97 1.47 -6.02 -7.11
CA SER A 97 0.53 -7.14 -7.18
C SER A 97 1.33 -8.45 -7.20
N SER A 98 0.65 -9.60 -7.17
CA SER A 98 1.29 -10.91 -7.32
C SER A 98 2.01 -11.11 -8.66
N TYR A 99 1.86 -10.20 -9.63
CA TYR A 99 2.69 -10.17 -10.85
C TYR A 99 4.19 -10.12 -10.55
N GLU A 100 4.57 -9.58 -9.40
CA GLU A 100 5.95 -9.57 -8.88
C GLU A 100 6.58 -10.97 -8.91
N TRP A 101 5.79 -12.02 -8.68
CA TRP A 101 6.18 -13.41 -8.59
C TRP A 101 6.09 -14.19 -9.90
N CYS A 102 5.65 -13.57 -11.00
CA CYS A 102 5.30 -14.26 -12.25
C CYS A 102 6.42 -15.15 -12.84
N ARG A 103 7.69 -14.79 -12.59
CA ARG A 103 8.84 -15.58 -13.04
C ARG A 103 9.19 -16.70 -12.06
N LEU A 104 9.00 -16.46 -10.77
CA LEU A 104 9.39 -17.37 -9.70
C LEU A 104 8.38 -18.51 -9.55
N VAL A 105 7.09 -18.22 -9.65
CA VAL A 105 5.98 -19.20 -9.57
C VAL A 105 6.22 -20.40 -10.49
N LYS A 106 6.59 -20.17 -11.76
CA LYS A 106 6.86 -21.22 -12.74
C LYS A 106 7.98 -22.20 -12.36
N LYS A 107 8.90 -21.78 -11.51
CA LYS A 107 9.97 -22.64 -10.99
C LYS A 107 9.54 -23.38 -9.73
N LEU A 108 8.83 -22.65 -8.84
CA LEU A 108 8.43 -23.16 -7.53
C LEU A 108 7.25 -24.14 -7.62
N GLU A 109 6.33 -23.96 -8.59
CA GLU A 109 5.15 -24.84 -8.78
C GLU A 109 5.52 -26.30 -9.08
N LYS A 110 6.78 -26.58 -9.44
CA LYS A 110 7.30 -27.94 -9.64
C LYS A 110 7.51 -28.72 -8.34
N HIS A 111 7.63 -28.01 -7.22
CA HIS A 111 8.01 -28.60 -5.93
C HIS A 111 7.06 -28.22 -4.78
N TYR A 112 6.27 -27.15 -4.96
CA TYR A 112 5.40 -26.58 -3.95
C TYR A 112 3.97 -26.39 -4.48
N THR A 113 3.01 -26.40 -3.58
CA THR A 113 1.71 -25.78 -3.84
C THR A 113 1.88 -24.28 -3.59
N VAL A 114 2.08 -23.52 -4.66
CA VAL A 114 2.39 -22.08 -4.60
C VAL A 114 1.10 -21.28 -4.60
N TYR A 115 0.91 -20.51 -3.56
CA TYR A 115 -0.14 -19.49 -3.46
C TYR A 115 0.48 -18.11 -3.68
N THR A 116 -0.17 -17.29 -4.51
CA THR A 116 0.14 -15.85 -4.60
C THR A 116 -1.10 -15.07 -4.25
N ILE A 117 -0.95 -13.94 -3.61
CA ILE A 117 -2.07 -13.11 -3.16
C ILE A 117 -1.84 -11.67 -3.64
N ASP A 118 -2.90 -11.02 -4.15
CA ASP A 118 -2.94 -9.56 -4.25
C ASP A 118 -3.49 -9.03 -2.92
N LEU A 119 -2.70 -8.26 -2.19
CA LEU A 119 -3.13 -7.71 -0.90
C LEU A 119 -4.34 -6.78 -1.06
N LEU A 120 -5.19 -6.67 -0.05
CA LEU A 120 -6.29 -5.69 -0.04
C LEU A 120 -5.75 -4.29 -0.34
N GLY A 121 -6.35 -3.58 -1.27
CA GLY A 121 -5.84 -2.28 -1.73
C GLY A 121 -4.85 -2.34 -2.89
N CYS A 122 -4.44 -3.55 -3.33
CA CYS A 122 -3.45 -3.77 -4.38
C CYS A 122 -4.01 -4.62 -5.53
N GLY A 123 -3.39 -4.52 -6.71
CA GLY A 123 -3.64 -5.37 -7.86
C GLY A 123 -5.12 -5.56 -8.18
N ARG A 124 -5.54 -6.83 -8.29
CA ARG A 124 -6.91 -7.28 -8.62
C ARG A 124 -7.84 -7.37 -7.41
N SER A 125 -7.30 -7.28 -6.19
CA SER A 125 -8.10 -7.27 -4.96
C SER A 125 -8.88 -5.97 -4.80
N ASP A 126 -9.96 -6.02 -4.02
CA ASP A 126 -10.77 -4.86 -3.71
C ASP A 126 -9.95 -3.76 -3.01
N LYS A 127 -10.36 -2.52 -3.24
CA LYS A 127 -9.72 -1.32 -2.71
C LYS A 127 -10.74 -0.45 -1.94
N PRO A 128 -11.30 -0.97 -0.83
CA PRO A 128 -12.33 -0.25 -0.08
C PRO A 128 -11.81 1.05 0.53
N TYR A 129 -12.73 1.99 0.72
CA TYR A 129 -12.47 3.22 1.47
C TYR A 129 -12.37 2.91 2.98
N LEU A 130 -11.14 2.70 3.44
CA LEU A 130 -10.84 2.48 4.85
C LEU A 130 -9.41 2.95 5.19
N THR A 131 -9.08 3.00 6.46
CA THR A 131 -7.68 3.17 6.89
C THR A 131 -7.01 1.80 6.92
N TYR A 132 -6.03 1.62 6.05
CA TYR A 132 -5.23 0.40 6.00
C TYR A 132 -4.20 0.43 7.13
N THR A 133 -4.25 -0.56 8.00
CA THR A 133 -3.33 -0.69 9.13
C THR A 133 -2.53 -1.98 9.04
N ASN A 134 -1.42 -2.06 9.74
CA ASN A 134 -0.66 -3.30 9.80
C ASN A 134 -1.52 -4.48 10.30
N TYR A 135 -2.30 -4.27 11.35
CA TYR A 135 -3.18 -5.30 11.91
C TYR A 135 -4.30 -5.74 10.96
N LEU A 136 -4.72 -4.91 10.01
CA LEU A 136 -5.62 -5.33 8.95
C LEU A 136 -5.00 -6.47 8.12
N TYR A 137 -3.71 -6.33 7.77
CA TYR A 137 -2.98 -7.35 7.01
C TYR A 137 -2.62 -8.56 7.85
N VAL A 138 -2.34 -8.39 9.14
CA VAL A 138 -2.18 -9.51 10.09
C VAL A 138 -3.44 -10.37 10.09
N GLN A 139 -4.63 -9.76 10.18
CA GLN A 139 -5.90 -10.48 10.14
C GLN A 139 -6.14 -11.12 8.78
N LEU A 140 -5.93 -10.37 7.67
CA LEU A 140 -6.08 -10.92 6.32
C LEU A 140 -5.21 -12.16 6.14
N LEU A 141 -3.95 -12.10 6.52
CA LEU A 141 -3.01 -13.21 6.39
C LEU A 141 -3.46 -14.42 7.23
N THR A 142 -3.86 -14.18 8.48
CA THR A 142 -4.34 -15.23 9.39
C THR A 142 -5.59 -15.91 8.82
N ASP A 143 -6.59 -15.13 8.42
CA ASP A 143 -7.86 -15.64 7.89
C ASP A 143 -7.63 -16.37 6.55
N PHE A 144 -6.78 -15.82 5.66
CA PHE A 144 -6.45 -16.44 4.38
C PHE A 144 -5.73 -17.80 4.54
N ILE A 145 -4.79 -17.89 5.46
CA ILE A 145 -4.10 -19.17 5.74
C ILE A 145 -5.08 -20.19 6.28
N HIS A 146 -5.94 -19.80 7.22
CA HIS A 146 -6.93 -20.69 7.82
C HIS A 146 -7.98 -21.17 6.79
N ASP A 147 -8.56 -20.24 6.01
CA ASP A 147 -9.73 -20.51 5.19
C ASP A 147 -9.38 -21.06 3.79
N VAL A 148 -8.21 -20.68 3.23
CA VAL A 148 -7.82 -21.01 1.86
C VAL A 148 -6.70 -22.03 1.78
N ILE A 149 -5.69 -21.92 2.65
CA ILE A 149 -4.54 -22.84 2.64
C ILE A 149 -4.82 -24.07 3.51
N GLY A 150 -5.34 -23.87 4.72
CA GLY A 150 -5.75 -24.92 5.65
C GLY A 150 -4.61 -25.63 6.41
N GLU A 151 -3.37 -25.27 6.15
CA GLU A 151 -2.16 -25.81 6.78
C GLU A 151 -1.09 -24.71 6.92
N ARG A 152 0.00 -24.99 7.65
CA ARG A 152 1.08 -24.01 7.91
C ARG A 152 1.96 -23.84 6.67
N PRO A 153 1.90 -22.71 5.95
CA PRO A 153 2.75 -22.48 4.80
C PRO A 153 4.14 -21.98 5.18
N ASP A 154 5.12 -22.22 4.32
CA ASP A 154 6.26 -21.33 4.20
C ASP A 154 5.81 -20.02 3.57
N VAL A 155 6.30 -18.88 4.07
CA VAL A 155 5.90 -17.56 3.58
C VAL A 155 7.11 -16.82 3.03
N VAL A 156 6.98 -16.30 1.82
CA VAL A 156 7.97 -15.38 1.22
C VAL A 156 7.34 -14.00 1.11
N THR A 157 8.03 -12.99 1.61
CA THR A 157 7.60 -11.59 1.56
C THR A 157 8.65 -10.72 0.88
N THR A 158 8.22 -9.63 0.24
CA THR A 158 9.12 -8.56 -0.21
C THR A 158 8.89 -7.28 0.60
N GLY A 159 9.96 -6.56 0.86
CA GLY A 159 9.95 -5.23 1.47
C GLY A 159 9.17 -5.14 2.78
N ASN A 160 8.21 -4.19 2.84
CA ASN A 160 7.44 -3.90 4.06
C ASN A 160 6.51 -5.03 4.50
N SER A 161 6.21 -5.99 3.62
CA SER A 161 5.28 -7.09 3.91
C SER A 161 5.77 -8.05 4.99
N ILE A 162 7.07 -8.06 5.31
CA ILE A 162 7.62 -8.78 6.46
C ILE A 162 6.91 -8.38 7.77
N SER A 163 6.52 -7.12 7.91
CA SER A 163 6.03 -6.60 9.18
C SER A 163 4.78 -7.32 9.67
N PHE A 164 3.79 -7.49 8.82
CA PHE A 164 2.56 -8.19 9.21
C PHE A 164 2.72 -9.72 9.21
N ALA A 165 3.66 -10.30 8.45
CA ALA A 165 3.95 -11.73 8.53
C ALA A 165 4.57 -12.10 9.89
N VAL A 166 5.56 -11.33 10.35
CA VAL A 166 6.18 -11.50 11.68
C VAL A 166 5.18 -11.30 12.81
N LEU A 167 4.34 -10.26 12.70
CA LEU A 167 3.32 -9.99 13.72
C LEU A 167 2.22 -11.05 13.73
N ALA A 168 1.79 -11.56 12.58
CA ALA A 168 0.81 -12.65 12.47
C ALA A 168 1.33 -13.92 13.17
N GLN A 169 2.58 -14.31 12.91
CA GLN A 169 3.22 -15.43 13.57
C GLN A 169 3.39 -15.23 15.08
N ASN A 170 3.74 -14.01 15.50
CA ASN A 170 3.87 -13.72 16.94
C ASN A 170 2.52 -13.79 17.68
N MET A 171 1.42 -13.40 17.01
CA MET A 171 0.06 -13.51 17.57
C MET A 171 -0.48 -14.94 17.51
N ASN A 172 -0.11 -15.70 16.51
CA ASN A 172 -0.54 -17.09 16.28
C ASN A 172 0.70 -17.99 16.08
N PRO A 173 1.30 -18.53 17.15
CA PRO A 173 2.59 -19.23 17.10
C PRO A 173 2.65 -20.45 16.16
N ASN A 174 1.50 -20.99 15.76
CA ASN A 174 1.38 -22.15 14.84
C ASN A 174 0.90 -21.76 13.45
N LEU A 175 0.94 -20.49 13.08
CA LEU A 175 0.39 -20.01 11.81
C LEU A 175 1.30 -20.35 10.62
N LEU A 176 2.63 -20.15 10.76
CA LEU A 176 3.60 -20.27 9.67
C LEU A 176 4.61 -21.38 9.97
N ALA A 177 5.18 -21.98 8.91
CA ALA A 177 6.29 -22.91 9.01
C ALA A 177 7.64 -22.15 9.05
N SER A 178 7.83 -21.21 8.15
CA SER A 178 8.99 -20.31 8.08
C SER A 178 8.62 -18.98 7.44
N ILE A 179 9.50 -17.97 7.57
CA ILE A 179 9.40 -16.68 6.89
C ILE A 179 10.70 -16.44 6.11
N THR A 180 10.58 -16.16 4.82
CA THR A 180 11.68 -15.65 3.99
C THR A 180 11.37 -14.22 3.60
N ALA A 181 12.17 -13.27 4.02
CA ALA A 181 12.00 -11.85 3.67
C ALA A 181 13.07 -11.43 2.65
N ILE A 182 12.61 -10.94 1.51
CA ILE A 182 13.46 -10.45 0.43
C ILE A 182 13.55 -8.93 0.54
N ASN A 183 14.76 -8.42 0.71
CA ASN A 183 15.08 -7.00 0.86
C ASN A 183 14.13 -6.27 1.84
N PRO A 184 13.97 -6.78 3.09
CA PRO A 184 13.17 -6.09 4.08
C PRO A 184 13.82 -4.74 4.44
N PRO A 185 13.04 -3.72 4.79
CA PRO A 185 13.60 -2.46 5.26
C PRO A 185 14.18 -2.60 6.68
N ALA A 186 14.97 -1.63 7.11
CA ALA A 186 15.46 -1.58 8.49
C ALA A 186 14.27 -1.61 9.48
N MET A 187 14.41 -2.39 10.57
CA MET A 187 13.32 -2.50 11.58
C MET A 187 12.87 -1.16 12.11
N SER A 188 13.78 -0.19 12.26
CA SER A 188 13.45 1.17 12.72
C SER A 188 12.51 1.93 11.78
N SER A 189 12.40 1.53 10.52
CA SER A 189 11.43 2.14 9.59
C SER A 189 9.97 1.84 9.97
N PHE A 190 9.74 0.77 10.73
CA PHE A 190 8.44 0.38 11.24
C PHE A 190 8.07 1.01 12.59
N ASP A 191 9.00 1.72 13.24
CA ASP A 191 8.77 2.36 14.54
C ASP A 191 8.02 3.70 14.42
N ARG A 192 7.74 4.13 13.18
CA ARG A 192 7.00 5.38 12.93
C ARG A 192 5.54 5.21 13.30
N THR A 193 4.98 6.26 13.87
CA THR A 193 3.56 6.33 14.24
C THR A 193 2.88 7.51 13.56
N PRO A 194 1.57 7.44 13.29
CA PRO A 194 0.82 8.58 12.79
C PRO A 194 0.97 9.80 13.71
N ASP A 195 1.27 10.94 13.12
CA ASP A 195 1.35 12.23 13.79
C ASP A 195 0.16 13.14 13.43
N LYS A 196 0.14 14.38 13.94
CA LYS A 196 -0.93 15.35 13.65
C LYS A 196 -1.04 15.71 12.15
N TYR A 197 0.05 15.57 11.38
CA TYR A 197 0.04 15.84 9.93
C TYR A 197 -0.38 14.63 9.12
N SER A 198 -0.27 13.43 9.67
CA SER A 198 -0.69 12.17 9.03
C SER A 198 -2.17 12.19 8.65
N SER A 199 -3.03 12.64 9.56
CA SER A 199 -4.46 12.80 9.31
C SER A 199 -4.75 13.79 8.17
N VAL A 200 -4.04 14.91 8.11
CA VAL A 200 -4.20 15.93 7.06
C VAL A 200 -3.75 15.37 5.71
N LYS A 201 -2.58 14.73 5.65
CA LYS A 201 -2.06 14.09 4.42
C LYS A 201 -3.04 13.04 3.92
N LYS A 202 -3.52 12.16 4.82
CA LYS A 202 -4.49 11.12 4.51
C LYS A 202 -5.75 11.73 3.92
N THR A 203 -6.38 12.71 4.61
CA THR A 203 -7.60 13.37 4.15
C THR A 203 -7.41 14.00 2.76
N LEU A 204 -6.28 14.65 2.50
CA LEU A 204 -6.00 15.29 1.21
C LEU A 204 -5.93 14.25 0.07
N LEU A 205 -5.27 13.12 0.29
CA LEU A 205 -5.18 12.03 -0.70
C LEU A 205 -6.52 11.30 -0.90
N GLU A 206 -7.38 11.29 0.10
CA GLU A 206 -8.69 10.65 0.01
C GLU A 206 -9.75 11.51 -0.71
N LEU A 207 -9.50 12.81 -0.91
CA LEU A 207 -10.44 13.67 -1.64
C LEU A 207 -10.81 13.09 -3.01
N PRO A 208 -12.08 13.13 -3.42
CA PRO A 208 -12.56 12.46 -4.63
C PRO A 208 -11.85 12.90 -5.91
N ILE A 209 -11.71 14.20 -6.15
CA ILE A 209 -11.16 14.75 -7.39
C ILE A 209 -9.66 15.05 -7.22
N LEU A 210 -9.31 15.86 -6.24
CA LEU A 210 -7.95 16.32 -6.02
C LEU A 210 -7.04 15.17 -5.54
N GLY A 211 -7.52 14.36 -4.60
CA GLY A 211 -6.75 13.22 -4.10
C GLY A 211 -6.51 12.18 -5.20
N THR A 212 -7.50 11.88 -6.05
CA THR A 212 -7.32 11.02 -7.21
C THR A 212 -6.31 11.59 -8.20
N PHE A 213 -6.34 12.89 -8.44
CA PHE A 213 -5.36 13.56 -9.29
C PHE A 213 -3.94 13.45 -8.71
N LEU A 214 -3.76 13.72 -7.42
CA LEU A 214 -2.48 13.57 -6.73
C LEU A 214 -1.97 12.13 -6.78
N TYR A 215 -2.86 11.15 -6.62
CA TYR A 215 -2.55 9.73 -6.77
C TYR A 215 -2.07 9.42 -8.19
N ASN A 216 -2.81 9.85 -9.23
CA ASN A 216 -2.45 9.61 -10.63
C ASN A 216 -1.12 10.28 -11.01
N VAL A 217 -0.80 11.44 -10.45
CA VAL A 217 0.52 12.05 -10.62
C VAL A 217 1.62 11.17 -10.01
N ARG A 218 1.42 10.62 -8.81
CA ARG A 218 2.40 9.75 -8.15
C ARG A 218 2.56 8.41 -8.85
N THR A 219 1.49 7.85 -9.37
CA THR A 219 1.45 6.57 -10.09
C THR A 219 1.56 6.74 -11.60
N HIS A 220 1.98 7.92 -12.07
CA HIS A 220 2.29 8.14 -13.48
C HIS A 220 3.40 7.19 -13.94
N GLU A 221 3.30 6.71 -15.18
CA GLU A 221 4.19 5.71 -15.76
C GLU A 221 5.68 6.03 -15.53
N SER A 222 6.10 7.29 -15.74
CA SER A 222 7.48 7.71 -15.52
C SER A 222 7.94 7.60 -14.06
N ASN A 223 7.04 7.80 -13.09
CA ASN A 223 7.35 7.66 -11.67
C ASN A 223 7.43 6.18 -11.27
N ILE A 224 6.53 5.34 -11.79
CA ILE A 224 6.60 3.88 -11.64
C ILE A 224 7.90 3.36 -12.23
N GLN A 225 8.23 3.76 -13.47
CA GLN A 225 9.48 3.36 -14.13
C GLN A 225 10.70 3.74 -13.28
N ARG A 226 10.73 4.96 -12.74
CA ARG A 226 11.82 5.41 -11.86
C ARG A 226 11.90 4.57 -10.58
N THR A 227 10.77 4.23 -9.98
CA THR A 227 10.72 3.38 -8.79
C THR A 227 11.23 1.98 -9.10
N LEU A 228 10.77 1.36 -10.17
CA LEU A 228 11.24 0.05 -10.61
C LEU A 228 12.75 0.07 -10.87
N GLN A 229 13.25 1.05 -11.60
CA GLN A 229 14.68 1.15 -11.95
C GLN A 229 15.60 1.48 -10.78
N LYS A 230 15.14 2.22 -9.77
CA LYS A 230 15.98 2.67 -8.65
C LYS A 230 15.86 1.79 -7.41
N THR A 231 14.69 1.17 -7.22
CA THR A 231 14.38 0.46 -5.97
C THR A 231 14.17 -1.03 -6.20
N TYR A 232 13.40 -1.41 -7.24
CA TYR A 232 13.03 -2.81 -7.45
C TYR A 232 14.07 -3.61 -8.23
N PHE A 233 14.82 -2.99 -9.13
CA PHE A 233 15.80 -3.67 -9.98
C PHE A 233 17.17 -3.03 -9.88
N SER A 234 18.19 -3.85 -9.63
CA SER A 234 19.60 -3.39 -9.62
C SER A 234 20.09 -2.99 -11.01
N ARG A 235 19.47 -3.52 -12.06
CA ARG A 235 19.79 -3.24 -13.47
C ARG A 235 18.58 -2.62 -14.15
N PRO A 236 18.58 -1.30 -14.43
CA PRO A 236 17.46 -0.61 -15.08
C PRO A 236 16.97 -1.26 -16.38
N GLN A 237 17.86 -1.96 -17.10
CA GLN A 237 17.56 -2.64 -18.37
C GLN A 237 16.64 -3.86 -18.19
N LEU A 238 16.51 -4.41 -16.98
CA LEU A 238 15.61 -5.54 -16.69
C LEU A 238 14.14 -5.11 -16.62
N VAL A 239 13.87 -3.82 -16.50
CA VAL A 239 12.51 -3.27 -16.50
C VAL A 239 11.97 -3.28 -17.94
N SER A 240 11.20 -4.31 -18.28
CA SER A 240 10.54 -4.39 -19.58
C SER A 240 9.30 -3.51 -19.64
N SER A 241 8.89 -3.11 -20.87
CA SER A 241 7.63 -2.38 -21.08
C SER A 241 6.43 -3.16 -20.52
N LYS A 242 6.37 -4.47 -20.73
CA LYS A 242 5.30 -5.32 -20.19
C LYS A 242 5.23 -5.28 -18.66
N MET A 243 6.39 -5.26 -18.01
CA MET A 243 6.44 -5.13 -16.54
C MET A 243 5.93 -3.76 -16.09
N LEU A 244 6.41 -2.68 -16.71
CA LEU A 244 5.96 -1.33 -16.43
C LEU A 244 4.43 -1.22 -16.59
N ASP A 245 3.89 -1.76 -17.67
CA ASP A 245 2.47 -1.82 -17.95
C ASP A 245 1.68 -2.57 -16.87
N ALA A 246 2.20 -3.71 -16.38
CA ALA A 246 1.57 -4.49 -15.31
C ALA A 246 1.48 -3.71 -13.99
N TYR A 247 2.55 -3.02 -13.60
CA TYR A 247 2.56 -2.17 -12.40
C TYR A 247 1.67 -0.93 -12.56
N TYR A 248 1.62 -0.35 -13.76
CA TYR A 248 0.74 0.76 -14.09
C TYR A 248 -0.73 0.32 -14.02
N GLU A 249 -1.08 -0.83 -14.62
CA GLU A 249 -2.41 -1.42 -14.55
C GLU A 249 -2.79 -1.70 -13.10
N ALA A 250 -1.92 -2.37 -12.30
CA ALA A 250 -2.17 -2.66 -10.88
C ALA A 250 -2.55 -1.43 -10.07
N SER A 251 -1.85 -0.32 -10.31
CA SER A 251 -2.08 0.93 -9.59
C SER A 251 -3.42 1.59 -9.91
N HIS A 252 -3.96 1.41 -11.13
CA HIS A 252 -5.19 2.07 -11.59
C HIS A 252 -6.42 1.16 -11.58
N MET A 253 -6.25 -0.16 -11.40
CA MET A 253 -7.38 -1.07 -11.21
C MET A 253 -8.28 -0.60 -10.07
N GLY A 254 -9.61 -0.72 -10.30
CA GLY A 254 -10.58 -0.25 -9.32
C GLY A 254 -10.68 1.29 -9.24
N LYS A 255 -10.50 1.98 -10.37
CA LYS A 255 -10.69 3.44 -10.51
C LYS A 255 -9.77 4.26 -9.59
N SER A 256 -8.49 3.92 -9.57
CA SER A 256 -7.47 4.59 -8.75
C SER A 256 -7.77 4.60 -7.24
N HIS A 257 -8.58 3.65 -6.74
CA HIS A 257 -8.87 3.51 -5.31
C HIS A 257 -7.65 3.06 -4.49
N GLY A 258 -6.56 2.62 -5.11
CA GLY A 258 -5.27 2.42 -4.44
C GLY A 258 -4.77 3.65 -3.67
N LYS A 259 -5.34 4.83 -3.94
CA LYS A 259 -5.08 6.06 -3.19
C LYS A 259 -5.36 5.94 -1.68
N TYR A 260 -6.32 5.12 -1.27
CA TYR A 260 -6.65 4.92 0.16
C TYR A 260 -5.55 4.15 0.89
N LEU A 261 -4.97 3.16 0.22
CA LEU A 261 -3.77 2.49 0.72
C LEU A 261 -2.57 3.44 0.73
N MET A 262 -2.35 4.19 -0.36
CA MET A 262 -1.27 5.20 -0.41
C MET A 262 -1.38 6.21 0.73
N ALA A 263 -2.59 6.72 0.98
CA ALA A 263 -2.86 7.65 2.06
C ALA A 263 -2.54 7.07 3.45
N SER A 264 -2.81 5.78 3.63
CA SER A 264 -2.50 5.07 4.88
C SER A 264 -0.99 4.84 5.04
N ILE A 265 -0.29 4.46 3.97
CA ILE A 265 1.18 4.30 3.99
C ILE A 265 1.88 5.63 4.26
N GLU A 266 1.54 6.69 3.52
CA GLU A 266 2.15 8.02 3.71
C GLU A 266 1.82 8.65 5.08
N GLY A 267 0.71 8.22 5.68
CA GLY A 267 0.31 8.60 7.04
C GLY A 267 0.89 7.71 8.14
N HIS A 268 1.72 6.72 7.82
CA HIS A 268 2.33 5.77 8.77
C HIS A 268 1.31 4.89 9.53
N TYR A 269 0.08 4.72 8.99
CA TYR A 269 -0.91 3.84 9.59
C TYR A 269 -0.61 2.35 9.38
N THR A 270 0.21 2.02 8.36
CA THR A 270 0.66 0.65 8.08
C THR A 270 1.94 0.27 8.82
N ASP A 271 2.62 1.24 9.45
CA ASP A 271 3.83 0.97 10.22
C ASP A 271 3.45 0.39 11.58
N ASN A 272 4.23 -0.57 12.07
CA ASN A 272 4.09 -1.14 13.41
C ASN A 272 5.42 -1.79 13.81
N ALA A 273 5.96 -1.39 14.95
CA ALA A 273 7.25 -1.86 15.46
C ALA A 273 7.31 -3.40 15.55
N ILE A 274 8.24 -4.00 14.82
CA ILE A 274 8.40 -5.46 14.75
C ILE A 274 9.56 -6.01 15.58
N GLY A 275 10.42 -5.15 16.10
CA GLY A 275 11.65 -5.57 16.77
C GLY A 275 11.42 -6.52 17.94
N HIS A 276 10.32 -6.37 18.70
CA HIS A 276 9.96 -7.28 19.77
C HIS A 276 9.42 -8.62 19.25
N ALA A 277 8.63 -8.57 18.20
CA ALA A 277 8.09 -9.77 17.56
C ALA A 277 9.20 -10.61 16.89
N VAL A 278 10.14 -9.98 16.19
CA VAL A 278 11.33 -10.67 15.64
C VAL A 278 12.13 -11.36 16.77
N LYS A 279 12.35 -10.68 17.91
CA LYS A 279 13.06 -11.26 19.05
C LYS A 279 12.39 -12.53 19.59
N LYS A 280 11.05 -12.60 19.51
CA LYS A 280 10.25 -13.73 20.04
C LYS A 280 9.97 -14.84 19.03
N LEU A 281 10.35 -14.66 17.76
CA LEU A 281 10.13 -15.68 16.74
C LEU A 281 10.81 -17.00 17.14
N THR A 282 10.05 -18.10 17.01
CA THR A 282 10.51 -19.48 17.27
C THR A 282 10.63 -20.30 15.97
N ILE A 283 10.18 -19.76 14.86
CA ILE A 283 10.31 -20.36 13.52
C ILE A 283 11.50 -19.73 12.78
N PRO A 284 12.06 -20.42 11.77
CA PRO A 284 13.12 -19.86 10.93
C PRO A 284 12.70 -18.55 10.26
N LEU A 285 13.57 -17.56 10.30
CA LEU A 285 13.46 -16.32 9.55
C LEU A 285 14.68 -16.15 8.66
N TYR A 286 14.48 -16.22 7.35
CA TYR A 286 15.53 -16.03 6.35
C TYR A 286 15.45 -14.60 5.81
N ILE A 287 16.56 -13.86 5.89
CA ILE A 287 16.70 -12.53 5.32
C ILE A 287 17.57 -12.65 4.06
N ILE A 288 16.98 -12.37 2.91
CA ILE A 288 17.68 -12.36 1.63
C ILE A 288 17.84 -10.91 1.18
N GLU A 289 19.08 -10.43 1.14
CA GLU A 289 19.38 -9.07 0.74
C GLU A 289 20.13 -9.01 -0.59
N SER A 290 19.82 -8.03 -1.40
CA SER A 290 20.63 -7.69 -2.55
C SER A 290 21.80 -6.82 -2.13
N ARG A 291 23.04 -7.24 -2.44
CA ARG A 291 24.25 -6.44 -2.17
C ARG A 291 24.28 -5.07 -2.88
N SER A 292 23.45 -4.90 -3.91
CA SER A 292 23.31 -3.62 -4.61
C SER A 292 22.38 -2.64 -3.90
N MET A 293 21.61 -3.10 -2.91
CA MET A 293 20.76 -2.22 -2.11
C MET A 293 21.59 -1.48 -1.07
N LYS A 294 21.21 -0.23 -0.84
CA LYS A 294 21.86 0.60 0.17
C LYS A 294 21.65 -0.02 1.56
N ASP A 295 22.72 -0.06 2.35
CA ASP A 295 22.73 -0.53 3.74
C ASP A 295 22.28 -2.00 3.94
N ALA A 296 22.22 -2.81 2.86
CA ALA A 296 21.75 -4.21 2.88
C ALA A 296 22.41 -5.06 3.99
N VAL A 297 23.75 -4.97 4.13
CA VAL A 297 24.48 -5.72 5.16
C VAL A 297 24.06 -5.27 6.56
N THR A 298 24.03 -3.96 6.80
CA THR A 298 23.63 -3.41 8.10
C THR A 298 22.19 -3.78 8.46
N ILE A 299 21.29 -3.80 7.47
CA ILE A 299 19.89 -4.20 7.65
C ILE A 299 19.84 -5.68 8.05
N ALA A 300 20.43 -6.58 7.26
CA ALA A 300 20.43 -8.01 7.53
C ALA A 300 21.05 -8.34 8.92
N ASP A 301 22.19 -7.72 9.23
CA ASP A 301 22.86 -7.88 10.52
C ASP A 301 21.96 -7.41 11.68
N SER A 302 21.19 -6.34 11.50
CA SER A 302 20.27 -5.88 12.54
C SER A 302 19.19 -6.90 12.89
N TYR A 303 18.69 -7.66 11.90
CA TYR A 303 17.76 -8.78 12.12
C TYR A 303 18.45 -9.96 12.81
N ALA A 304 19.63 -10.36 12.31
CA ALA A 304 20.41 -11.48 12.89
C ALA A 304 20.79 -11.23 14.35
N HIS A 305 21.20 -10.02 14.71
CA HIS A 305 21.49 -9.66 16.10
C HIS A 305 20.25 -9.69 17.00
N LYS A 306 19.05 -9.57 16.43
CA LYS A 306 17.81 -9.54 17.21
C LYS A 306 17.35 -10.91 17.67
N ASN A 307 17.60 -11.96 16.86
CA ASN A 307 17.19 -13.33 17.15
C ASN A 307 18.12 -14.33 16.49
N ALA A 308 18.57 -15.34 17.24
CA ALA A 308 19.49 -16.38 16.78
C ALA A 308 18.88 -17.33 15.70
N THR A 309 17.55 -17.33 15.52
CA THR A 309 16.89 -18.11 14.46
C THR A 309 16.91 -17.42 13.10
N VAL A 310 17.46 -16.20 13.02
CA VAL A 310 17.57 -15.44 11.78
C VAL A 310 18.81 -15.86 11.03
N GLU A 311 18.62 -16.31 9.79
CA GLU A 311 19.70 -16.59 8.85
C GLU A 311 19.71 -15.54 7.73
N THR A 312 20.91 -15.12 7.33
CA THR A 312 21.07 -14.09 6.30
C THR A 312 21.75 -14.63 5.06
N ALA A 313 21.24 -14.26 3.89
CA ALA A 313 21.83 -14.57 2.61
C ALA A 313 21.92 -13.32 1.72
N TYR A 314 22.94 -13.29 0.87
CA TYR A 314 23.16 -12.15 0.00
C TYR A 314 23.21 -12.58 -1.46
N ILE A 315 22.46 -11.87 -2.30
CA ILE A 315 22.47 -12.07 -3.74
C ILE A 315 23.18 -10.88 -4.42
N SER A 316 24.19 -11.19 -5.22
CA SER A 316 24.87 -10.16 -6.01
C SER A 316 24.05 -9.79 -7.24
N ASN A 317 24.00 -8.49 -7.58
CA ASN A 317 23.32 -7.97 -8.79
C ASN A 317 21.82 -8.28 -8.87
N ALA A 318 21.14 -8.42 -7.74
CA ALA A 318 19.69 -8.51 -7.67
C ALA A 318 19.07 -7.15 -7.28
N GLY A 319 17.79 -6.94 -7.55
CA GLY A 319 17.00 -5.81 -7.05
C GLY A 319 16.14 -6.22 -5.86
N LEU A 320 15.03 -5.50 -5.64
CA LEU A 320 14.03 -5.84 -4.63
C LEU A 320 13.31 -7.16 -4.99
N THR A 321 13.16 -7.41 -6.28
CA THR A 321 12.46 -8.59 -6.84
C THR A 321 13.27 -9.26 -7.95
#